data_dfb5d03e42b007d6a1496c8cd2f0928f
#
_entry.id   dfb5d03e42b007d6a1496c8cd2f0928f
#
_cell.length_a   1.000
_cell.length_b   1.000
_cell.length_c   1.000
_cell.angle_alpha   90.00
_cell.angle_beta   90.00
_cell.angle_gamma   90.00
#
_symmetry.space_group_name_H-M   'P 1'
#
loop_
_entity.id
_entity.type
_entity.pdbx_description
1 polymer ?
#
loop_
_entity_poly.entity_id
_entity_poly.type
_entity_poly.pdbx_seq_one_letter_code
_entity_poly.pdbx_strand_id
1 'polypeptide(L)'
;MGTEVFSLQDKVALVTGAGQGIGLEIAKALRSAGAHVVIGEINPETGNAAAEQVEGDFLPLDVTDSAAVADAVARIVADHGRIDVSVHNAGMVRNEPAEEMSDESWRRVLGLNLDGVFYCSREVGKQMLAQGSGSIINIASMSGMISNHPQPQVSYNASKAGVIMLTKSLAGEWARRGVRVNSISPGYTGTDLLLGVQNTQPEWFNGWMEQTPMGRAGRPDELGPVAVFLASEASSFVTGSNVVADGGFTIW
;
A
#
# COMPACT_ATOMS: atom_id res chain seq x y z
N MET A 1 4.24 -28.26 7.67
CA MET A 1 4.85 -27.03 7.16
C MET A 1 4.90 -26.07 8.35
N GLY A 2 6.09 -25.69 8.75
CA GLY A 2 6.28 -24.76 9.87
C GLY A 2 5.99 -23.32 9.45
N THR A 3 6.14 -22.36 10.36
CA THR A 3 6.00 -20.93 10.12
C THR A 3 7.07 -20.35 9.16
N GLU A 4 8.06 -21.16 8.78
CA GLU A 4 9.17 -20.81 7.89
C GLU A 4 8.72 -20.26 6.52
N VAL A 5 7.55 -20.68 6.01
CA VAL A 5 7.01 -20.19 4.74
C VAL A 5 6.64 -18.69 4.76
N PHE A 6 6.50 -18.11 5.96
CA PHE A 6 6.25 -16.69 6.16
C PHE A 6 7.54 -15.88 6.40
N SER A 7 8.71 -16.55 6.47
CA SER A 7 9.98 -15.87 6.70
C SER A 7 10.36 -14.98 5.52
N LEU A 8 10.83 -13.79 5.85
CA LEU A 8 11.42 -12.84 4.91
C LEU A 8 12.91 -12.61 5.20
N GLN A 9 13.55 -13.61 5.85
CA GLN A 9 14.98 -13.54 6.14
C GLN A 9 15.78 -13.33 4.84
N ASP A 10 16.76 -12.42 4.88
CA ASP A 10 17.62 -12.03 3.76
C ASP A 10 16.86 -11.38 2.57
N LYS A 11 15.64 -10.90 2.80
CA LYS A 11 14.84 -10.16 1.82
C LYS A 11 14.96 -8.66 2.03
N VAL A 12 14.96 -7.89 0.94
CA VAL A 12 14.93 -6.43 0.93
C VAL A 12 13.53 -5.96 0.55
N ALA A 13 12.92 -5.13 1.40
CA ALA A 13 11.56 -4.64 1.24
C ALA A 13 11.53 -3.11 1.18
N LEU A 14 10.97 -2.54 0.12
CA LEU A 14 10.63 -1.12 0.02
C LEU A 14 9.18 -0.91 0.44
N VAL A 15 8.91 0.06 1.33
CA VAL A 15 7.53 0.47 1.68
C VAL A 15 7.39 1.98 1.46
N THR A 16 6.50 2.40 0.54
CA THR A 16 6.28 3.82 0.25
C THR A 16 5.18 4.42 1.14
N GLY A 17 5.35 5.71 1.52
CA GLY A 17 4.42 6.37 2.45
C GLY A 17 4.39 5.68 3.81
N ALA A 18 5.54 5.22 4.29
CA ALA A 18 5.66 4.42 5.49
C ALA A 18 6.10 5.22 6.73
N GLY A 19 6.05 6.55 6.67
CA GLY A 19 6.34 7.41 7.81
C GLY A 19 5.34 7.28 8.96
N GLN A 20 4.13 6.77 8.68
CA GLN A 20 3.05 6.61 9.67
C GLN A 20 1.96 5.65 9.20
N GLY A 21 0.98 5.38 10.07
CA GLY A 21 -0.26 4.69 9.74
C GLY A 21 -0.06 3.26 9.21
N ILE A 22 -0.83 2.88 8.18
CA ILE A 22 -0.80 1.53 7.60
C ILE A 22 0.59 1.18 7.07
N GLY A 23 1.26 2.12 6.37
CA GLY A 23 2.58 1.88 5.79
C GLY A 23 3.63 1.55 6.85
N LEU A 24 3.64 2.27 7.97
CA LEU A 24 4.55 2.01 9.09
C LEU A 24 4.28 0.64 9.74
N GLU A 25 3.03 0.28 9.97
CA GLU A 25 2.70 -1.00 10.59
C GLU A 25 3.00 -2.19 9.66
N ILE A 26 2.81 -2.02 8.34
CA ILE A 26 3.28 -3.01 7.36
C ILE A 26 4.82 -3.12 7.40
N ALA A 27 5.55 -2.00 7.44
CA ALA A 27 7.00 -1.99 7.54
C ALA A 27 7.50 -2.75 8.78
N LYS A 28 6.89 -2.51 9.94
CA LYS A 28 7.17 -3.24 11.19
C LYS A 28 6.92 -4.74 11.06
N ALA A 29 5.82 -5.13 10.42
CA ALA A 29 5.49 -6.54 10.23
C ALA A 29 6.49 -7.24 9.30
N LEU A 30 6.91 -6.59 8.20
CA LEU A 30 7.92 -7.11 7.28
C LEU A 30 9.28 -7.24 8.00
N ARG A 31 9.66 -6.25 8.80
CA ARG A 31 10.88 -6.31 9.64
C ARG A 31 10.83 -7.46 10.63
N SER A 32 9.70 -7.64 11.31
CA SER A 32 9.50 -8.73 12.27
C SER A 32 9.54 -10.11 11.61
N ALA A 33 9.18 -10.19 10.32
CA ALA A 33 9.31 -11.42 9.51
C ALA A 33 10.74 -11.67 9.00
N GLY A 34 11.69 -10.76 9.23
CA GLY A 34 13.12 -10.89 8.92
C GLY A 34 13.61 -10.05 7.75
N ALA A 35 12.76 -9.25 7.10
CA ALA A 35 13.19 -8.41 5.99
C ALA A 35 14.06 -7.24 6.46
N HIS A 36 15.02 -6.84 5.62
CA HIS A 36 15.60 -5.50 5.68
C HIS A 36 14.62 -4.52 5.03
N VAL A 37 14.20 -3.47 5.76
CA VAL A 37 13.15 -2.57 5.30
C VAL A 37 13.72 -1.20 4.94
N VAL A 38 13.35 -0.71 3.76
CA VAL A 38 13.64 0.66 3.30
C VAL A 38 12.34 1.46 3.35
N ILE A 39 12.33 2.52 4.14
CA ILE A 39 11.21 3.46 4.30
C ILE A 39 11.29 4.52 3.20
N GLY A 40 10.41 4.46 2.19
CA GLY A 40 10.25 5.51 1.18
C GLY A 40 9.23 6.54 1.65
N GLU A 41 9.66 7.75 2.01
CA GLU A 41 8.77 8.78 2.56
C GLU A 41 9.19 10.16 2.08
N ILE A 42 8.21 11.03 1.79
CA ILE A 42 8.48 12.39 1.33
C ILE A 42 8.87 13.32 2.50
N ASN A 43 8.32 13.09 3.69
CA ASN A 43 8.65 13.86 4.89
C ASN A 43 9.86 13.23 5.61
N PRO A 44 11.01 13.92 5.67
CA PRO A 44 12.21 13.36 6.26
C PRO A 44 12.11 13.15 7.78
N GLU A 45 11.27 13.91 8.48
CA GLU A 45 11.09 13.75 9.92
C GLU A 45 10.39 12.42 10.25
N THR A 46 9.23 12.19 9.63
CA THR A 46 8.48 10.93 9.83
C THR A 46 9.19 9.74 9.21
N GLY A 47 9.89 9.94 8.08
CA GLY A 47 10.66 8.89 7.41
C GLY A 47 11.83 8.38 8.26
N ASN A 48 12.63 9.29 8.84
CA ASN A 48 13.73 8.89 9.75
C ASN A 48 13.20 8.21 11.02
N ALA A 49 12.15 8.77 11.64
CA ALA A 49 11.56 8.18 12.83
C ALA A 49 10.98 6.77 12.57
N ALA A 50 10.42 6.54 11.39
CA ALA A 50 9.93 5.23 10.96
C ALA A 50 11.07 4.24 10.70
N ALA A 51 12.13 4.68 10.03
CA ALA A 51 13.32 3.86 9.77
C ALA A 51 13.99 3.40 11.07
N GLU A 52 14.10 4.29 12.05
CA GLU A 52 14.60 3.94 13.38
C GLU A 52 13.75 2.87 14.07
N GLN A 53 12.40 2.98 14.00
CA GLN A 53 11.48 2.00 14.59
C GLN A 53 11.57 0.61 13.96
N VAL A 54 11.92 0.51 12.68
CA VAL A 54 12.08 -0.77 11.99
C VAL A 54 13.53 -1.22 11.87
N GLU A 55 14.47 -0.48 12.46
CA GLU A 55 15.93 -0.71 12.31
C GLU A 55 16.30 -0.89 10.82
N GLY A 56 15.77 -0.03 9.97
CA GLY A 56 15.93 -0.05 8.52
C GLY A 56 16.49 1.27 7.99
N ASP A 57 16.36 1.49 6.69
CA ASP A 57 16.86 2.68 6.02
C ASP A 57 15.74 3.66 5.69
N PHE A 58 16.07 4.96 5.72
CA PHE A 58 15.21 6.01 5.19
C PHE A 58 15.69 6.45 3.80
N LEU A 59 14.76 6.55 2.86
CA LEU A 59 14.97 7.05 1.53
C LEU A 59 13.94 8.16 1.23
N PRO A 60 14.37 9.43 1.07
CA PRO A 60 13.48 10.50 0.64
C PRO A 60 12.87 10.17 -0.72
N LEU A 61 11.54 10.12 -0.81
CA LEU A 61 10.85 9.69 -2.02
C LEU A 61 9.52 10.38 -2.21
N ASP A 62 9.41 11.19 -3.27
CA ASP A 62 8.14 11.62 -3.83
C ASP A 62 7.74 10.65 -4.95
N VAL A 63 6.74 9.83 -4.71
CA VAL A 63 6.27 8.83 -5.68
C VAL A 63 5.57 9.45 -6.90
N THR A 64 5.24 10.74 -6.85
CA THR A 64 4.65 11.46 -7.99
C THR A 64 5.71 11.89 -9.02
N ASP A 65 6.99 11.88 -8.62
CA ASP A 65 8.12 12.13 -9.53
C ASP A 65 8.70 10.79 -10.04
N SER A 66 8.42 10.50 -11.28
CA SER A 66 8.87 9.27 -11.95
C SER A 66 10.41 9.13 -12.01
N ALA A 67 11.15 10.24 -12.08
CA ALA A 67 12.61 10.21 -12.07
C ALA A 67 13.15 9.92 -10.67
N ALA A 68 12.57 10.56 -9.65
CA ALA A 68 12.90 10.28 -8.24
C ALA A 68 12.64 8.81 -7.87
N VAL A 69 11.57 8.20 -8.38
CA VAL A 69 11.29 6.78 -8.19
C VAL A 69 12.37 5.90 -8.84
N ALA A 70 12.80 6.22 -10.06
CA ALA A 70 13.86 5.46 -10.74
C ALA A 70 15.19 5.55 -9.99
N ASP A 71 15.58 6.75 -9.53
CA ASP A 71 16.79 6.98 -8.75
C ASP A 71 16.74 6.26 -7.38
N ALA A 72 15.57 6.27 -6.74
CA ALA A 72 15.35 5.56 -5.47
C ALA A 72 15.57 4.05 -5.63
N VAL A 73 14.98 3.44 -6.67
CA VAL A 73 15.16 2.01 -6.95
C VAL A 73 16.61 1.69 -7.26
N ALA A 74 17.29 2.51 -8.09
CA ALA A 74 18.68 2.32 -8.41
C ALA A 74 19.59 2.40 -7.17
N ARG A 75 19.29 3.32 -6.24
CA ARG A 75 20.01 3.44 -4.96
C ARG A 75 19.82 2.22 -4.08
N ILE A 76 18.59 1.74 -3.89
CA ILE A 76 18.33 0.52 -3.10
C ILE A 76 19.11 -0.66 -3.69
N VAL A 77 19.12 -0.80 -5.01
CA VAL A 77 19.87 -1.88 -5.68
C VAL A 77 21.37 -1.73 -5.52
N ALA A 78 21.90 -0.51 -5.54
CA ALA A 78 23.33 -0.25 -5.30
C ALA A 78 23.74 -0.59 -3.87
N ASP A 79 22.89 -0.28 -2.89
CA ASP A 79 23.19 -0.45 -1.46
C ASP A 79 22.96 -1.90 -1.00
N HIS A 80 21.93 -2.61 -1.53
CA HIS A 80 21.50 -3.92 -1.06
C HIS A 80 21.57 -5.04 -2.12
N GLY A 81 21.83 -4.70 -3.37
CA GLY A 81 21.95 -5.67 -4.46
C GLY A 81 20.62 -6.19 -5.04
N ARG A 82 19.50 -5.96 -4.35
CA ARG A 82 18.18 -6.54 -4.70
C ARG A 82 17.01 -5.76 -4.12
N ILE A 83 15.81 -6.03 -4.66
CA ILE A 83 14.52 -5.71 -4.05
C ILE A 83 13.63 -6.93 -4.20
N ASP A 84 13.19 -7.54 -3.09
CA ASP A 84 12.36 -8.74 -3.10
C ASP A 84 10.89 -8.45 -2.91
N VAL A 85 10.59 -7.43 -2.09
CA VAL A 85 9.24 -7.00 -1.75
C VAL A 85 9.13 -5.51 -1.98
N SER A 86 8.02 -5.06 -2.56
CA SER A 86 7.70 -3.65 -2.61
C SER A 86 6.25 -3.41 -2.28
N VAL A 87 5.99 -2.54 -1.30
CA VAL A 87 4.65 -2.15 -0.86
C VAL A 87 4.40 -0.70 -1.25
N HIS A 88 3.45 -0.49 -2.14
CA HIS A 88 3.08 0.84 -2.63
C HIS A 88 1.88 1.35 -1.83
N ASN A 89 2.18 2.03 -0.72
CA ASN A 89 1.18 2.49 0.23
C ASN A 89 0.92 4.01 0.18
N ALA A 90 1.86 4.81 -0.33
CA ALA A 90 1.69 6.26 -0.44
C ALA A 90 0.35 6.61 -1.10
N GLY A 91 -0.42 7.51 -0.46
CA GLY A 91 -1.74 7.86 -0.96
C GLY A 91 -2.41 8.93 -0.12
N MET A 92 -3.47 9.50 -0.68
CA MET A 92 -4.30 10.52 -0.03
C MET A 92 -5.77 10.34 -0.39
N VAL A 93 -6.65 10.87 0.44
CA VAL A 93 -8.08 11.02 0.15
C VAL A 93 -8.44 12.51 0.14
N ARG A 94 -9.40 12.87 -0.72
CA ARG A 94 -10.08 14.16 -0.70
C ARG A 94 -11.57 13.94 -0.75
N ASN A 95 -12.28 14.62 0.15
CA ASN A 95 -13.73 14.63 0.19
C ASN A 95 -14.21 15.95 -0.42
N GLU A 96 -14.68 15.87 -1.65
CA GLU A 96 -15.19 17.01 -2.43
C GLU A 96 -16.39 16.54 -3.27
N PRO A 97 -17.53 17.28 -3.32
CA PRO A 97 -18.62 16.99 -4.26
C PRO A 97 -18.08 16.96 -5.71
N ALA A 98 -18.56 15.99 -6.50
CA ALA A 98 -18.00 15.75 -7.84
C ALA A 98 -18.17 16.96 -8.77
N GLU A 99 -19.30 17.67 -8.67
CA GLU A 99 -19.63 18.87 -9.45
C GLU A 99 -18.81 20.10 -9.06
N GLU A 100 -18.18 20.11 -7.89
CA GLU A 100 -17.35 21.21 -7.38
C GLU A 100 -15.85 20.90 -7.49
N MET A 101 -15.49 19.64 -7.75
CA MET A 101 -14.10 19.17 -7.77
C MET A 101 -13.33 19.82 -8.93
N SER A 102 -12.26 20.53 -8.61
CA SER A 102 -11.37 21.09 -9.63
C SER A 102 -10.55 20.02 -10.35
N ASP A 103 -10.16 20.31 -11.60
CA ASP A 103 -9.23 19.48 -12.37
C ASP A 103 -7.91 19.25 -11.60
N GLU A 104 -7.43 20.25 -10.87
CA GLU A 104 -6.21 20.16 -10.07
C GLU A 104 -6.38 19.17 -8.91
N SER A 105 -7.51 19.26 -8.17
CA SER A 105 -7.83 18.35 -7.08
C SER A 105 -7.94 16.90 -7.58
N TRP A 106 -8.62 16.71 -8.70
CA TRP A 106 -8.72 15.42 -9.38
C TRP A 106 -7.33 14.86 -9.73
N ARG A 107 -6.52 15.64 -10.48
CA ARG A 107 -5.18 15.21 -10.93
C ARG A 107 -4.24 14.91 -9.76
N ARG A 108 -4.33 15.70 -8.67
CA ARG A 108 -3.51 15.47 -7.48
C ARG A 108 -3.78 14.12 -6.83
N VAL A 109 -5.05 13.73 -6.69
CA VAL A 109 -5.42 12.42 -6.12
C VAL A 109 -5.01 11.29 -7.05
N LEU A 110 -5.28 11.38 -8.35
CA LEU A 110 -4.91 10.34 -9.32
C LEU A 110 -3.38 10.24 -9.45
N GLY A 111 -2.68 11.37 -9.53
CA GLY A 111 -1.23 11.43 -9.64
C GLY A 111 -0.53 10.71 -8.49
N LEU A 112 -1.00 10.93 -7.25
CA LEU A 112 -0.42 10.23 -6.10
C LEU A 112 -0.86 8.77 -6.01
N ASN A 113 -2.18 8.52 -6.07
CA ASN A 113 -2.75 7.22 -5.72
C ASN A 113 -2.64 6.18 -6.85
N LEU A 114 -2.58 6.60 -8.11
CA LEU A 114 -2.56 5.71 -9.27
C LEU A 114 -1.26 5.83 -10.06
N ASP A 115 -0.89 7.04 -10.52
CA ASP A 115 0.33 7.23 -11.29
C ASP A 115 1.57 6.90 -10.45
N GLY A 116 1.62 7.34 -9.18
CA GLY A 116 2.70 7.00 -8.25
C GLY A 116 2.84 5.49 -8.00
N VAL A 117 1.71 4.77 -7.86
CA VAL A 117 1.73 3.30 -7.76
C VAL A 117 2.26 2.67 -9.05
N PHE A 118 1.88 3.20 -10.22
CA PHE A 118 2.40 2.74 -11.51
C PHE A 118 3.89 3.00 -11.64
N TYR A 119 4.39 4.20 -11.29
CA TYR A 119 5.82 4.52 -11.38
C TYR A 119 6.66 3.60 -10.50
N CYS A 120 6.24 3.41 -9.23
CA CYS A 120 6.89 2.48 -8.32
C CYS A 120 6.84 1.03 -8.85
N SER A 121 5.68 0.56 -9.29
CA SER A 121 5.52 -0.80 -9.84
C SER A 121 6.41 -1.03 -11.06
N ARG A 122 6.51 -0.04 -11.95
CA ARG A 122 7.32 -0.12 -13.17
C ARG A 122 8.81 -0.23 -12.84
N GLU A 123 9.33 0.66 -12.01
CA GLU A 123 10.78 0.68 -11.74
C GLU A 123 11.22 -0.51 -10.88
N VAL A 124 10.46 -0.84 -9.82
CA VAL A 124 10.71 -2.05 -9.03
C VAL A 124 10.50 -3.31 -9.88
N GLY A 125 9.48 -3.33 -10.73
CA GLY A 125 9.18 -4.43 -11.64
C GLY A 125 10.34 -4.71 -12.61
N LYS A 126 10.99 -3.69 -13.18
CA LYS A 126 12.18 -3.87 -14.00
C LYS A 126 13.28 -4.65 -13.25
N GLN A 127 13.54 -4.25 -12.00
CA GLN A 127 14.54 -4.91 -11.16
C GLN A 127 14.15 -6.35 -10.82
N MET A 128 12.92 -6.57 -10.36
CA MET A 128 12.42 -7.91 -10.00
C MET A 128 12.38 -8.85 -11.20
N LEU A 129 12.03 -8.36 -12.39
CA LEU A 129 12.03 -9.13 -13.63
C LEU A 129 13.46 -9.51 -14.08
N ALA A 130 14.44 -8.65 -13.83
CA ALA A 130 15.86 -8.98 -14.05
C ALA A 130 16.37 -10.03 -13.02
N GLN A 131 15.86 -9.99 -11.79
CA GLN A 131 16.13 -10.98 -10.74
C GLN A 131 15.44 -12.33 -10.99
N GLY A 132 14.36 -12.36 -11.80
CA GLY A 132 13.50 -13.53 -11.99
C GLY A 132 12.62 -13.86 -10.78
N SER A 133 12.49 -12.93 -9.82
CA SER A 133 11.69 -13.11 -8.60
C SER A 133 11.31 -11.78 -7.97
N GLY A 134 10.14 -11.73 -7.31
CA GLY A 134 9.70 -10.58 -6.55
C GLY A 134 8.22 -10.61 -6.17
N SER A 135 7.84 -9.80 -5.18
CA SER A 135 6.45 -9.60 -4.76
C SER A 135 6.13 -8.12 -4.61
N ILE A 136 5.17 -7.64 -5.40
CA ILE A 136 4.63 -6.28 -5.34
C ILE A 136 3.27 -6.33 -4.66
N ILE A 137 3.06 -5.43 -3.71
CA ILE A 137 1.82 -5.29 -2.94
C ILE A 137 1.33 -3.86 -3.06
N ASN A 138 0.24 -3.65 -3.76
CA ASN A 138 -0.37 -2.33 -3.93
C ASN A 138 -1.45 -2.10 -2.86
N ILE A 139 -1.39 -1.00 -2.13
CA ILE A 139 -2.46 -0.65 -1.18
C ILE A 139 -3.57 0.06 -1.95
N ALA A 140 -4.62 -0.71 -2.26
CA ALA A 140 -5.86 -0.24 -2.83
C ALA A 140 -6.80 0.30 -1.73
N SER A 141 -8.08 -0.03 -1.78
CA SER A 141 -9.09 0.27 -0.78
C SER A 141 -10.38 -0.48 -1.12
N MET A 142 -11.22 -0.76 -0.13
CA MET A 142 -12.62 -1.14 -0.38
C MET A 142 -13.35 -0.11 -1.26
N SER A 143 -12.94 1.16 -1.18
CA SER A 143 -13.46 2.27 -2.00
C SER A 143 -13.18 2.12 -3.51
N GLY A 144 -12.29 1.22 -3.90
CA GLY A 144 -12.09 0.83 -5.31
C GLY A 144 -13.10 -0.21 -5.80
N MET A 145 -13.95 -0.75 -4.92
CA MET A 145 -14.94 -1.78 -5.24
C MET A 145 -16.37 -1.30 -5.02
N ILE A 146 -16.56 -0.33 -4.14
CA ILE A 146 -17.86 0.25 -3.79
C ILE A 146 -17.81 1.78 -3.83
N SER A 147 -18.98 2.42 -3.85
CA SER A 147 -19.11 3.84 -3.56
C SER A 147 -19.40 4.02 -2.08
N ASN A 148 -18.49 4.67 -1.37
CA ASN A 148 -18.66 4.96 0.04
C ASN A 148 -19.72 6.03 0.29
N HIS A 149 -20.38 5.95 1.44
CA HIS A 149 -21.38 6.90 1.90
C HIS A 149 -21.14 7.22 3.39
N PRO A 150 -21.34 8.48 3.84
CA PRO A 150 -21.89 9.63 3.12
C PRO A 150 -20.83 10.52 2.42
N GLN A 151 -19.54 10.23 2.56
CA GLN A 151 -18.46 11.10 2.06
C GLN A 151 -18.38 11.15 0.53
N PRO A 152 -18.33 12.33 -0.10
CA PRO A 152 -18.08 12.48 -1.52
C PRO A 152 -16.57 12.37 -1.79
N GLN A 153 -16.12 11.30 -2.47
CA GLN A 153 -14.71 11.02 -2.71
C GLN A 153 -14.44 10.38 -4.07
N VAL A 154 -15.07 10.89 -5.13
CA VAL A 154 -15.06 10.28 -6.48
C VAL A 154 -13.65 10.03 -7.03
N SER A 155 -12.72 10.99 -6.85
CA SER A 155 -11.34 10.85 -7.32
C SER A 155 -10.59 9.72 -6.59
N TYR A 156 -10.82 9.59 -5.28
CA TYR A 156 -10.25 8.51 -4.48
C TYR A 156 -10.77 7.14 -4.93
N ASN A 157 -12.10 6.99 -5.06
CA ASN A 157 -12.70 5.74 -5.49
C ASN A 157 -12.20 5.32 -6.88
N ALA A 158 -12.18 6.26 -7.83
CA ALA A 158 -11.65 6.01 -9.17
C ALA A 158 -10.18 5.59 -9.15
N SER A 159 -9.33 6.29 -8.36
CA SER A 159 -7.92 5.96 -8.26
C SER A 159 -7.70 4.55 -7.68
N LYS A 160 -8.45 4.17 -6.63
CA LYS A 160 -8.31 2.86 -5.99
C LYS A 160 -8.88 1.71 -6.82
N ALA A 161 -9.94 1.94 -7.60
CA ALA A 161 -10.39 1.01 -8.63
C ALA A 161 -9.30 0.80 -9.71
N GLY A 162 -8.64 1.89 -10.14
CA GLY A 162 -7.51 1.84 -11.05
C GLY A 162 -6.36 0.99 -10.51
N VAL A 163 -6.01 1.12 -9.23
CA VAL A 163 -4.97 0.32 -8.57
C VAL A 163 -5.30 -1.17 -8.58
N ILE A 164 -6.57 -1.55 -8.32
CA ILE A 164 -7.00 -2.95 -8.38
C ILE A 164 -6.82 -3.51 -9.81
N MET A 165 -7.20 -2.76 -10.83
CA MET A 165 -7.05 -3.21 -12.22
C MET A 165 -5.60 -3.21 -12.67
N LEU A 166 -4.80 -2.18 -12.29
CA LEU A 166 -3.35 -2.14 -12.52
C LEU A 166 -2.66 -3.38 -11.95
N THR A 167 -3.01 -3.76 -10.73
CA THR A 167 -2.50 -4.98 -10.07
C THR A 167 -2.74 -6.22 -10.92
N LYS A 168 -3.96 -6.42 -11.43
CA LYS A 168 -4.31 -7.57 -12.28
C LYS A 168 -3.54 -7.56 -13.60
N SER A 169 -3.42 -6.39 -14.23
CA SER A 169 -2.69 -6.24 -15.50
C SER A 169 -1.22 -6.61 -15.35
N LEU A 170 -0.54 -6.02 -14.36
CA LEU A 170 0.87 -6.30 -14.09
C LEU A 170 1.11 -7.76 -13.70
N ALA A 171 0.21 -8.35 -12.90
CA ALA A 171 0.27 -9.78 -12.56
C ALA A 171 0.20 -10.66 -13.80
N GLY A 172 -0.71 -10.37 -14.73
CA GLY A 172 -0.84 -11.10 -16.00
C GLY A 172 0.41 -11.02 -16.87
N GLU A 173 1.07 -9.86 -16.91
CA GLU A 173 2.28 -9.67 -17.71
C GLU A 173 3.53 -10.31 -17.10
N TRP A 174 3.63 -10.38 -15.76
CA TRP A 174 4.88 -10.66 -15.05
C TRP A 174 4.94 -12.03 -14.39
N ALA A 175 3.79 -12.70 -14.18
CA ALA A 175 3.73 -13.98 -13.45
C ALA A 175 4.67 -15.06 -14.03
N ARG A 176 4.72 -15.23 -15.35
CA ARG A 176 5.61 -16.20 -16.02
C ARG A 176 7.10 -15.85 -15.91
N ARG A 177 7.39 -14.64 -15.44
CA ARG A 177 8.74 -14.11 -15.27
C ARG A 177 9.14 -14.04 -13.80
N GLY A 178 8.37 -14.74 -12.91
CA GLY A 178 8.68 -14.90 -11.51
C GLY A 178 8.27 -13.74 -10.59
N VAL A 179 7.50 -12.75 -11.07
CA VAL A 179 7.05 -11.62 -10.26
C VAL A 179 5.55 -11.74 -9.98
N ARG A 180 5.18 -11.73 -8.70
CA ARG A 180 3.80 -11.69 -8.22
C ARG A 180 3.40 -10.24 -7.95
N VAL A 181 2.17 -9.88 -8.30
CA VAL A 181 1.61 -8.56 -8.02
C VAL A 181 0.22 -8.74 -7.44
N ASN A 182 0.00 -8.27 -6.22
CA ASN A 182 -1.28 -8.35 -5.52
C ASN A 182 -1.66 -6.99 -4.93
N SER A 183 -2.90 -6.84 -4.51
CA SER A 183 -3.35 -5.66 -3.76
C SER A 183 -3.99 -6.06 -2.43
N ILE A 184 -3.90 -5.14 -1.47
CA ILE A 184 -4.68 -5.17 -0.23
C ILE A 184 -5.68 -4.03 -0.32
N SER A 185 -6.94 -4.32 -0.03
CA SER A 185 -8.03 -3.33 0.06
C SER A 185 -8.47 -3.20 1.52
N PRO A 186 -7.89 -2.25 2.27
CA PRO A 186 -8.34 -1.98 3.62
C PRO A 186 -9.75 -1.38 3.65
N GLY A 187 -10.50 -1.67 4.72
CA GLY A 187 -11.68 -0.93 5.12
C GLY A 187 -11.33 0.31 5.95
N TYR A 188 -12.27 0.76 6.77
CA TYR A 188 -12.03 1.82 7.75
C TYR A 188 -11.01 1.35 8.79
N THR A 189 -9.82 1.95 8.74
CA THR A 189 -8.67 1.57 9.57
C THR A 189 -8.27 2.75 10.46
N GLY A 190 -8.11 2.51 11.77
CA GLY A 190 -7.89 3.49 12.84
C GLY A 190 -6.52 4.18 12.77
N THR A 191 -6.23 4.83 11.66
CA THR A 191 -5.11 5.77 11.50
C THR A 191 -5.51 7.15 12.02
N ASP A 192 -4.55 8.06 12.19
CA ASP A 192 -4.80 9.45 12.58
C ASP A 192 -5.82 10.13 11.66
N LEU A 193 -5.83 9.76 10.38
CA LEU A 193 -6.82 10.25 9.42
C LEU A 193 -8.24 9.86 9.83
N LEU A 194 -8.49 8.59 10.16
CA LEU A 194 -9.81 8.11 10.58
C LEU A 194 -10.20 8.65 11.95
N LEU A 195 -9.25 8.70 12.89
CA LEU A 195 -9.45 9.28 14.22
C LEU A 195 -9.77 10.76 14.15
N GLY A 196 -9.19 11.49 13.17
CA GLY A 196 -9.57 12.86 12.86
C GLY A 196 -11.04 12.98 12.43
N VAL A 197 -11.54 12.05 11.62
CA VAL A 197 -12.97 12.01 11.23
C VAL A 197 -13.86 11.64 12.42
N GLN A 198 -13.46 10.72 13.26
CA GLN A 198 -14.21 10.39 14.48
C GLN A 198 -14.44 11.63 15.36
N ASN A 199 -13.46 12.52 15.45
CA ASN A 199 -13.56 13.75 16.24
C ASN A 199 -14.38 14.86 15.57
N THR A 200 -14.29 14.98 14.25
CA THR A 200 -14.90 16.08 13.48
C THR A 200 -16.25 15.73 12.87
N GLN A 201 -16.50 14.45 12.60
CA GLN A 201 -17.70 13.92 11.93
C GLN A 201 -18.15 12.62 12.61
N PRO A 202 -18.49 12.62 13.91
CA PRO A 202 -18.79 11.40 14.67
C PRO A 202 -19.97 10.61 14.08
N GLU A 203 -20.92 11.27 13.44
CA GLU A 203 -22.05 10.61 12.78
C GLU A 203 -21.59 9.73 11.61
N TRP A 204 -20.62 10.21 10.82
CA TRP A 204 -20.05 9.39 9.76
C TRP A 204 -19.33 8.16 10.33
N PHE A 205 -18.47 8.40 11.32
CA PHE A 205 -17.72 7.32 11.96
C PHE A 205 -18.66 6.24 12.53
N ASN A 206 -19.68 6.65 13.29
CA ASN A 206 -20.64 5.71 13.87
C ASN A 206 -21.39 4.93 12.79
N GLY A 207 -21.87 5.62 11.73
CA GLY A 207 -22.55 4.97 10.61
C GLY A 207 -21.65 3.96 9.88
N TRP A 208 -20.36 4.23 9.75
CA TRP A 208 -19.41 3.26 9.18
C TRP A 208 -19.21 2.05 10.07
N MET A 209 -19.17 2.23 11.40
CA MET A 209 -19.00 1.13 12.34
C MET A 209 -20.28 0.25 12.40
N GLU A 210 -21.46 0.85 12.32
CA GLU A 210 -22.73 0.11 12.23
C GLU A 210 -22.83 -0.75 10.95
N GLN A 211 -22.29 -0.24 9.84
CA GLN A 211 -22.26 -0.97 8.55
C GLN A 211 -21.15 -2.01 8.47
N THR A 212 -20.15 -1.95 9.36
CA THR A 212 -19.06 -2.92 9.41
C THR A 212 -19.51 -4.14 10.21
N PRO A 213 -19.58 -5.37 9.67
CA PRO A 213 -20.01 -6.57 10.39
C PRO A 213 -19.23 -6.84 11.68
N MET A 214 -17.93 -6.53 11.70
CA MET A 214 -17.11 -6.63 12.93
C MET A 214 -17.39 -5.52 13.95
N GLY A 215 -18.20 -4.51 13.63
CA GLY A 215 -18.64 -3.44 14.54
C GLY A 215 -17.54 -2.49 15.00
N ARG A 216 -16.41 -2.46 14.32
CA ARG A 216 -15.24 -1.63 14.68
C ARG A 216 -14.38 -1.28 13.48
N ALA A 217 -13.59 -0.22 13.63
CA ALA A 217 -12.49 0.02 12.73
C ALA A 217 -11.41 -1.08 12.86
N GLY A 218 -10.74 -1.40 11.77
CA GLY A 218 -9.52 -2.19 11.80
C GLY A 218 -8.40 -1.42 12.49
N ARG A 219 -7.48 -2.12 13.15
CA ARG A 219 -6.23 -1.51 13.59
C ARG A 219 -5.22 -1.54 12.45
N PRO A 220 -4.35 -0.52 12.30
CA PRO A 220 -3.31 -0.52 11.25
C PRO A 220 -2.39 -1.75 11.28
N ASP A 221 -2.09 -2.28 12.47
CA ASP A 221 -1.27 -3.48 12.66
C ASP A 221 -1.92 -4.77 12.11
N GLU A 222 -3.26 -4.81 11.95
CA GLU A 222 -3.97 -5.97 11.36
C GLU A 222 -3.69 -6.13 9.85
N LEU A 223 -3.14 -5.11 9.17
CA LEU A 223 -2.75 -5.17 7.75
C LEU A 223 -1.34 -5.80 7.59
N GLY A 224 -0.50 -5.73 8.61
CA GLY A 224 0.85 -6.26 8.59
C GLY A 224 0.93 -7.75 8.23
N PRO A 225 0.21 -8.65 8.94
CA PRO A 225 0.20 -10.08 8.62
C PRO A 225 -0.28 -10.41 7.21
N VAL A 226 -1.22 -9.63 6.66
CA VAL A 226 -1.68 -9.78 5.27
C VAL A 226 -0.56 -9.43 4.29
N ALA A 227 0.19 -8.36 4.57
CA ALA A 227 1.35 -7.98 3.75
C ALA A 227 2.47 -9.03 3.84
N VAL A 228 2.77 -9.57 5.02
CA VAL A 228 3.75 -10.66 5.20
C VAL A 228 3.33 -11.91 4.41
N PHE A 229 2.06 -12.29 4.46
CA PHE A 229 1.53 -13.40 3.64
C PHE A 229 1.80 -13.15 2.16
N LEU A 230 1.43 -11.99 1.62
CA LEU A 230 1.62 -11.67 0.20
C LEU A 230 3.09 -11.50 -0.19
N ALA A 231 3.95 -11.08 0.73
CA ALA A 231 5.39 -10.92 0.52
C ALA A 231 6.14 -12.26 0.45
N SER A 232 5.66 -13.26 1.18
CA SER A 232 6.38 -14.51 1.46
C SER A 232 6.02 -15.67 0.52
N GLU A 233 6.71 -16.80 0.68
CA GLU A 233 6.44 -18.07 -0.04
C GLU A 233 5.06 -18.66 0.32
N ALA A 234 4.45 -18.24 1.43
CA ALA A 234 3.11 -18.66 1.80
C ALA A 234 2.05 -18.29 0.74
N SER A 235 2.35 -17.32 -0.11
CA SER A 235 1.51 -16.87 -1.23
C SER A 235 2.09 -17.15 -2.61
N SER A 236 2.96 -18.16 -2.74
CA SER A 236 3.69 -18.47 -4.00
C SER A 236 2.77 -18.75 -5.20
N PHE A 237 1.51 -19.14 -4.97
CA PHE A 237 0.49 -19.34 -6.03
C PHE A 237 -0.58 -18.24 -6.06
N VAL A 238 -0.32 -17.08 -5.41
CA VAL A 238 -1.26 -15.94 -5.34
C VAL A 238 -0.69 -14.76 -6.12
N THR A 239 -1.31 -14.41 -7.24
CA THR A 239 -0.99 -13.24 -8.05
C THR A 239 -2.24 -12.68 -8.71
N GLY A 240 -2.34 -11.36 -8.93
CA GLY A 240 -3.50 -10.68 -9.48
C GLY A 240 -4.69 -10.59 -8.50
N SER A 241 -4.50 -10.99 -7.25
CA SER A 241 -5.56 -11.00 -6.24
C SER A 241 -5.67 -9.64 -5.56
N ASN A 242 -6.91 -9.29 -5.21
CA ASN A 242 -7.22 -8.19 -4.31
C ASN A 242 -7.70 -8.76 -2.96
N VAL A 243 -6.87 -8.70 -1.94
CA VAL A 243 -7.20 -9.19 -0.60
C VAL A 243 -7.93 -8.09 0.14
N VAL A 244 -9.21 -8.33 0.44
CA VAL A 244 -10.06 -7.38 1.16
C VAL A 244 -9.89 -7.60 2.66
N ALA A 245 -9.54 -6.53 3.38
CA ALA A 245 -9.35 -6.54 4.84
C ALA A 245 -10.15 -5.37 5.45
N ASP A 246 -11.47 -5.51 5.46
CA ASP A 246 -12.43 -4.43 5.72
C ASP A 246 -13.44 -4.73 6.85
N GLY A 247 -13.20 -5.77 7.64
CA GLY A 247 -14.13 -6.19 8.70
C GLY A 247 -15.48 -6.68 8.18
N GLY A 248 -15.55 -7.02 6.88
CA GLY A 248 -16.76 -7.48 6.21
C GLY A 248 -17.62 -6.34 5.61
N PHE A 249 -17.12 -5.10 5.56
CA PHE A 249 -17.90 -3.95 5.08
C PHE A 249 -18.48 -4.14 3.67
N THR A 250 -17.79 -4.86 2.79
CA THR A 250 -18.19 -5.04 1.38
C THR A 250 -18.82 -6.38 1.03
N ILE A 251 -19.30 -7.13 2.01
CA ILE A 251 -19.88 -8.47 1.76
C ILE A 251 -21.38 -8.47 1.39
N TRP A 252 -22.07 -7.33 1.52
CA TRP A 252 -23.46 -7.11 1.12
C TRP A 252 -23.68 -5.83 0.33
#